data_30c05451e4eb117df0475c972e8cce41
#
_entry.id   30c05451e4eb117df0475c972e8cce41
#
_cell.length_a   1.000
_cell.length_b   1.000
_cell.length_c   1.000
_cell.angle_alpha   90.00
_cell.angle_beta   90.00
_cell.angle_gamma   90.00
#
_symmetry.space_group_name_H-M   'P 1'
#
loop_
_entity.id
_entity.type
_entity.pdbx_description
1 polymer ?
#
loop_
_entity_poly.entity_id
_entity_poly.type
_entity_poly.pdbx_seq_one_letter_code
_entity_poly.pdbx_strand_id
1 'polypeptide(L)'
;MNQKTAMKLFGLLGLLMLLSCGYADRHRNSSSCEQALVDSLEVRVQDSLFSNVHYSRSQLLEALTQTQDSLVYYRLLALYGKTFFVSSDFDSILYYNRRVKEFSRNASQSSESLQSPRWNDVLSDVYNIEGNVWMQLNRPDSAIIDYKKAYGYRLEGKKLHLLPDICINIADAYLHRSDLAHTASYYRRALFLCDSLNLSEHTKFPVYYGLGQTYMELRDFDLSNHYYELAGQFFDEMNVSEQWTYLNNRGNHYYYRKNYQEALKYMRRANALVSSYPQMVFEQNFIKVNLGELYLLTDKLDSAQICLDESYRFFSDIQHNSAVHYIETQMIELALKKGNIAQAKTMIARTAPVGHLDANMLTIRNQYLQHYFEHTGDYRRAYEYLKRDCHLDDSIRSERIQMRVAELDMRYRQDTIVLRKEMKIQRQAAEMRVLKLSVSI
;
A
#
# COMPACT_ATOMS: atom_id res chain seq x y z
N MET A 1 36.67 -0.20 -15.26
CA MET A 1 36.09 -0.15 -16.59
C MET A 1 34.93 0.82 -16.54
N ASN A 2 34.93 1.90 -17.33
CA ASN A 2 34.05 3.05 -17.15
C ASN A 2 32.59 2.67 -17.51
N GLN A 3 31.59 3.06 -16.68
CA GLN A 3 30.17 2.71 -16.83
C GLN A 3 29.61 3.00 -18.26
N LYS A 4 30.13 4.03 -18.91
CA LYS A 4 29.82 4.35 -20.33
C LYS A 4 30.34 3.31 -21.34
N THR A 5 31.41 2.61 -21.02
CA THR A 5 31.99 1.55 -21.89
C THR A 5 31.24 0.23 -21.73
N ALA A 6 30.75 -0.08 -20.51
CA ALA A 6 29.89 -1.22 -20.28
C ALA A 6 28.51 -1.05 -20.96
N MET A 7 27.91 0.14 -20.90
CA MET A 7 26.66 0.44 -21.61
C MET A 7 26.76 0.33 -23.12
N LYS A 8 27.90 0.73 -23.72
CA LYS A 8 28.13 0.57 -25.17
C LYS A 8 28.35 -0.88 -25.57
N LEU A 9 29.03 -1.68 -24.74
CA LEU A 9 29.21 -3.11 -25.01
C LEU A 9 27.91 -3.91 -24.94
N PHE A 10 27.02 -3.59 -23.99
CA PHE A 10 25.70 -4.23 -23.87
C PHE A 10 24.74 -3.80 -24.98
N GLY A 11 24.82 -2.58 -25.47
CA GLY A 11 24.10 -2.12 -26.68
C GLY A 11 24.52 -2.85 -27.94
N LEU A 12 25.82 -3.09 -28.11
CA LEU A 12 26.38 -3.81 -29.25
C LEU A 12 26.05 -5.32 -29.24
N LEU A 13 26.00 -5.95 -28.04
CA LEU A 13 25.59 -7.35 -27.90
C LEU A 13 24.10 -7.57 -28.24
N GLY A 14 23.23 -6.61 -27.90
CA GLY A 14 21.83 -6.64 -28.32
C GLY A 14 21.64 -6.54 -29.84
N LEU A 15 22.44 -5.72 -30.49
CA LEU A 15 22.44 -5.58 -31.96
C LEU A 15 23.04 -6.80 -32.68
N LEU A 16 24.07 -7.43 -32.09
CA LEU A 16 24.71 -8.63 -32.65
C LEU A 16 23.82 -9.88 -32.51
N MET A 17 22.96 -9.98 -31.50
CA MET A 17 21.95 -11.06 -31.42
C MET A 17 20.86 -10.91 -32.50
N LEU A 18 20.54 -9.69 -32.93
CA LEU A 18 19.60 -9.46 -34.05
C LEU A 18 20.20 -9.85 -35.41
N LEU A 19 21.52 -9.81 -35.54
CA LEU A 19 22.23 -10.15 -36.81
C LEU A 19 22.61 -11.62 -36.91
N SER A 20 22.58 -12.40 -35.84
CA SER A 20 22.95 -13.83 -35.86
C SER A 20 21.77 -14.79 -36.07
N CYS A 21 20.52 -14.33 -36.12
CA CYS A 21 19.38 -15.16 -36.47
C CYS A 21 19.34 -15.39 -37.98
N GLY A 22 19.96 -16.46 -38.42
CA GLY A 22 20.04 -16.88 -39.81
C GLY A 22 18.69 -17.12 -40.52
N TYR A 23 18.72 -16.97 -41.82
CA TYR A 23 17.64 -16.82 -42.82
C TYR A 23 16.65 -18.00 -43.01
N ALA A 24 16.64 -19.03 -42.14
CA ALA A 24 15.96 -20.31 -42.46
C ALA A 24 14.68 -20.64 -41.68
N ASP A 25 14.24 -19.81 -40.68
CA ASP A 25 12.94 -20.09 -39.99
C ASP A 25 12.31 -18.74 -39.54
N ARG A 26 12.05 -17.87 -40.47
CA ARG A 26 11.70 -16.48 -40.24
C ARG A 26 10.45 -16.21 -39.42
N HIS A 27 9.46 -17.07 -39.40
CA HIS A 27 8.19 -16.79 -38.72
C HIS A 27 8.11 -17.34 -37.27
N ARG A 28 8.83 -18.41 -36.92
CA ARG A 28 8.87 -18.95 -35.56
C ARG A 28 9.99 -18.33 -34.71
N ASN A 29 11.13 -17.98 -35.32
CA ASN A 29 12.27 -17.41 -34.62
C ASN A 29 12.14 -15.90 -34.37
N SER A 30 11.42 -15.13 -35.20
CA SER A 30 11.23 -13.70 -34.99
C SER A 30 10.38 -13.44 -33.73
N SER A 31 9.30 -14.18 -33.53
CA SER A 31 8.43 -14.06 -32.36
C SER A 31 9.16 -14.39 -31.03
N SER A 32 10.05 -15.38 -31.04
CA SER A 32 10.84 -15.72 -29.84
C SER A 32 11.91 -14.68 -29.51
N CYS A 33 12.51 -14.06 -30.53
CA CYS A 33 13.50 -13.01 -30.37
C CYS A 33 12.86 -11.69 -29.90
N GLU A 34 11.72 -11.32 -30.45
CA GLU A 34 10.92 -10.16 -30.02
C GLU A 34 10.40 -10.35 -28.57
N GLN A 35 9.99 -11.56 -28.20
CA GLN A 35 9.60 -11.89 -26.82
C GLN A 35 10.75 -11.71 -25.82
N ALA A 36 11.97 -12.16 -26.15
CA ALA A 36 13.15 -12.00 -25.32
C ALA A 36 13.55 -10.52 -25.17
N LEU A 37 13.36 -9.73 -26.25
CA LEU A 37 13.57 -8.29 -26.20
C LEU A 37 12.62 -7.61 -25.23
N VAL A 38 11.32 -7.95 -25.26
CA VAL A 38 10.32 -7.40 -24.32
C VAL A 38 10.65 -7.76 -22.89
N ASP A 39 11.00 -9.04 -22.62
CA ASP A 39 11.36 -9.48 -21.27
C ASP A 39 12.60 -8.69 -20.75
N SER A 40 13.58 -8.43 -21.61
CA SER A 40 14.75 -7.59 -21.28
C SER A 40 14.37 -6.10 -21.07
N LEU A 41 13.47 -5.56 -21.88
CA LEU A 41 13.00 -4.18 -21.74
C LEU A 41 12.17 -4.02 -20.45
N GLU A 42 11.34 -5.01 -20.11
CA GLU A 42 10.56 -4.99 -18.88
C GLU A 42 11.44 -4.84 -17.64
N VAL A 43 12.51 -5.62 -17.54
CA VAL A 43 13.49 -5.52 -16.44
C VAL A 43 14.13 -4.14 -16.42
N ARG A 44 14.65 -3.67 -17.57
CA ARG A 44 15.35 -2.36 -17.64
C ARG A 44 14.42 -1.20 -17.34
N VAL A 45 13.17 -1.24 -17.79
CA VAL A 45 12.17 -0.21 -17.51
C VAL A 45 11.85 -0.21 -16.02
N GLN A 46 11.74 -1.37 -15.39
CA GLN A 46 11.46 -1.47 -13.96
C GLN A 46 12.60 -0.87 -13.12
N ASP A 47 13.86 -1.15 -13.49
CA ASP A 47 15.04 -0.61 -12.80
C ASP A 47 15.22 0.90 -12.99
N SER A 48 14.82 1.44 -14.15
CA SER A 48 15.01 2.85 -14.51
C SER A 48 13.77 3.71 -14.41
N LEU A 49 12.62 3.14 -14.03
CA LEU A 49 11.33 3.83 -14.02
C LEU A 49 11.35 5.11 -13.16
N PHE A 50 11.96 5.05 -11.99
CA PHE A 50 12.03 6.17 -11.05
C PHE A 50 13.33 7.00 -11.21
N SER A 51 14.39 6.43 -11.77
CA SER A 51 15.69 7.10 -11.93
C SER A 51 15.83 7.85 -13.25
N ASN A 52 15.25 7.34 -14.35
CA ASN A 52 15.34 7.94 -15.68
C ASN A 52 14.15 7.53 -16.58
N VAL A 53 12.96 8.04 -16.29
CA VAL A 53 11.73 7.74 -17.01
C VAL A 53 11.79 8.13 -18.49
N HIS A 54 12.51 9.21 -18.84
CA HIS A 54 12.66 9.63 -20.25
C HIS A 54 13.44 8.62 -21.09
N TYR A 55 14.49 8.04 -20.51
CA TYR A 55 15.24 6.96 -21.15
C TYR A 55 14.35 5.73 -21.35
N SER A 56 13.60 5.32 -20.31
CA SER A 56 12.67 4.19 -20.39
C SER A 56 11.62 4.39 -21.51
N ARG A 57 11.04 5.59 -21.59
CA ARG A 57 10.06 5.94 -22.64
C ARG A 57 10.66 5.89 -24.03
N SER A 58 11.86 6.42 -24.25
CA SER A 58 12.51 6.42 -25.56
C SER A 58 12.79 5.00 -26.06
N GLN A 59 13.26 4.11 -25.19
CA GLN A 59 13.52 2.71 -25.51
C GLN A 59 12.22 1.97 -25.88
N LEU A 60 11.15 2.20 -25.12
CA LEU A 60 9.84 1.58 -25.41
C LEU A 60 9.23 2.10 -26.71
N LEU A 61 9.34 3.40 -27.01
CA LEU A 61 8.87 3.97 -28.28
C LEU A 61 9.62 3.40 -29.48
N GLU A 62 10.94 3.26 -29.38
CA GLU A 62 11.74 2.63 -30.41
C GLU A 62 11.29 1.18 -30.67
N ALA A 63 11.13 0.39 -29.61
CA ALA A 63 10.66 -0.99 -29.70
C ALA A 63 9.23 -1.09 -30.30
N LEU A 64 8.33 -0.18 -29.92
CA LEU A 64 6.96 -0.10 -30.46
C LEU A 64 6.93 0.17 -31.96
N THR A 65 7.90 0.95 -32.49
CA THR A 65 7.97 1.24 -33.93
C THR A 65 8.56 0.08 -34.73
N GLN A 66 9.35 -0.79 -34.12
CA GLN A 66 10.07 -1.87 -34.80
C GLN A 66 9.32 -3.21 -34.77
N THR A 67 8.41 -3.42 -33.81
CA THR A 67 7.70 -4.70 -33.69
C THR A 67 6.57 -4.83 -34.71
N GLN A 68 6.44 -6.04 -35.27
CA GLN A 68 5.35 -6.44 -36.17
C GLN A 68 4.39 -7.42 -35.50
N ASP A 69 4.77 -8.03 -34.37
CA ASP A 69 3.92 -8.94 -33.61
C ASP A 69 2.94 -8.14 -32.74
N SER A 70 1.64 -8.35 -32.96
CA SER A 70 0.59 -7.62 -32.25
C SER A 70 0.62 -7.89 -30.73
N LEU A 71 0.95 -9.11 -30.28
CA LEU A 71 1.05 -9.42 -28.85
C LEU A 71 2.22 -8.68 -28.20
N VAL A 72 3.37 -8.67 -28.89
CA VAL A 72 4.55 -7.91 -28.47
C VAL A 72 4.25 -6.43 -28.42
N TYR A 73 3.58 -5.89 -29.44
CA TYR A 73 3.18 -4.48 -29.50
C TYR A 73 2.34 -4.09 -28.28
N TYR A 74 1.28 -4.84 -27.97
CA TYR A 74 0.40 -4.48 -26.85
C TYR A 74 1.03 -4.75 -25.46
N ARG A 75 1.98 -5.67 -25.34
CA ARG A 75 2.82 -5.81 -24.13
C ARG A 75 3.69 -4.56 -23.92
N LEU A 76 4.37 -4.11 -24.98
CA LEU A 76 5.17 -2.88 -24.93
C LEU A 76 4.29 -1.66 -24.63
N LEU A 77 3.08 -1.61 -25.20
CA LEU A 77 2.14 -0.51 -24.96
C LEU A 77 1.70 -0.45 -23.51
N ALA A 78 1.47 -1.59 -22.85
CA ALA A 78 1.17 -1.64 -21.43
C ALA A 78 2.34 -1.14 -20.56
N LEU A 79 3.58 -1.54 -20.90
CA LEU A 79 4.79 -1.03 -20.23
C LEU A 79 4.97 0.47 -20.45
N TYR A 80 4.74 0.95 -21.67
CA TYR A 80 4.81 2.38 -21.99
C TYR A 80 3.79 3.19 -21.20
N GLY A 81 2.53 2.73 -21.13
CA GLY A 81 1.49 3.34 -20.30
C GLY A 81 1.87 3.42 -18.83
N LYS A 82 2.50 2.38 -18.28
CA LYS A 82 2.96 2.34 -16.88
C LYS A 82 3.98 3.47 -16.57
N THR A 83 4.80 3.89 -17.54
CA THR A 83 5.80 4.94 -17.30
C THR A 83 5.20 6.31 -16.95
N PHE A 84 3.95 6.56 -17.30
CA PHE A 84 3.26 7.81 -17.00
C PHE A 84 2.86 7.95 -15.53
N PHE A 85 2.93 6.87 -14.75
CA PHE A 85 2.63 6.91 -13.32
C PHE A 85 3.60 7.84 -12.56
N VAL A 86 4.87 7.85 -12.93
CA VAL A 86 5.90 8.72 -12.32
C VAL A 86 5.61 10.21 -12.50
N SER A 87 4.98 10.58 -13.61
CA SER A 87 4.57 11.96 -13.90
C SER A 87 3.13 12.27 -13.48
N SER A 88 2.44 11.34 -12.81
CA SER A 88 1.02 11.45 -12.42
C SER A 88 0.09 11.78 -13.60
N ASP A 89 0.48 11.41 -14.83
CA ASP A 89 -0.35 11.55 -16.02
C ASP A 89 -1.29 10.34 -16.14
N PHE A 90 -2.34 10.37 -15.33
CA PHE A 90 -3.30 9.27 -15.21
C PHE A 90 -4.14 9.09 -16.47
N ASP A 91 -4.42 10.14 -17.20
CA ASP A 91 -5.17 10.08 -18.47
C ASP A 91 -4.42 9.26 -19.52
N SER A 92 -3.11 9.48 -19.66
CA SER A 92 -2.26 8.68 -20.54
C SER A 92 -2.24 7.21 -20.13
N ILE A 93 -2.14 6.89 -18.83
CA ILE A 93 -2.21 5.50 -18.34
C ILE A 93 -3.52 4.85 -18.76
N LEU A 94 -4.65 5.49 -18.46
CA LEU A 94 -5.98 4.95 -18.76
C LEU A 94 -6.21 4.81 -20.28
N TYR A 95 -5.65 5.73 -21.07
CA TYR A 95 -5.71 5.66 -22.53
C TYR A 95 -4.99 4.42 -23.08
N TYR A 96 -3.72 4.21 -22.71
CA TYR A 96 -2.94 3.07 -23.20
C TYR A 96 -3.50 1.74 -22.69
N ASN A 97 -3.88 1.67 -21.43
CA ASN A 97 -4.50 0.49 -20.85
C ASN A 97 -5.83 0.11 -21.53
N ARG A 98 -6.63 1.10 -21.89
CA ARG A 98 -7.88 0.87 -22.65
C ARG A 98 -7.57 0.19 -23.97
N ARG A 99 -6.57 0.64 -24.72
CA ARG A 99 -6.17 0.02 -25.99
C ARG A 99 -5.74 -1.44 -25.81
N VAL A 100 -4.97 -1.74 -24.78
CA VAL A 100 -4.56 -3.13 -24.45
C VAL A 100 -5.77 -4.01 -24.14
N LYS A 101 -6.72 -3.52 -23.35
CA LYS A 101 -7.95 -4.25 -23.01
C LYS A 101 -8.88 -4.44 -24.21
N GLU A 102 -8.98 -3.46 -25.09
CA GLU A 102 -9.76 -3.57 -26.32
C GLU A 102 -9.17 -4.60 -27.27
N PHE A 103 -7.86 -4.60 -27.47
CA PHE A 103 -7.18 -5.65 -28.22
C PHE A 103 -7.47 -7.03 -27.64
N SER A 104 -7.32 -7.21 -26.32
CA SER A 104 -7.60 -8.49 -25.65
C SER A 104 -9.03 -8.96 -25.89
N ARG A 105 -10.02 -8.06 -25.80
CA ARG A 105 -11.44 -8.41 -26.03
C ARG A 105 -11.75 -8.81 -27.46
N ASN A 106 -11.20 -8.07 -28.43
CA ASN A 106 -11.49 -8.28 -29.84
C ASN A 106 -10.80 -9.53 -30.39
N ALA A 107 -9.63 -9.85 -29.88
CA ALA A 107 -8.85 -10.96 -30.38
C ALA A 107 -9.11 -12.30 -29.62
N SER A 108 -9.73 -12.26 -28.42
CA SER A 108 -10.09 -13.47 -27.65
C SER A 108 -11.09 -14.40 -28.37
N GLN A 109 -11.74 -13.93 -29.43
CA GLN A 109 -12.63 -14.76 -30.26
C GLN A 109 -11.89 -15.60 -31.32
N SER A 110 -10.59 -15.39 -31.55
CA SER A 110 -9.87 -15.97 -32.70
C SER A 110 -8.46 -16.50 -32.43
N SER A 111 -7.89 -16.43 -31.22
CA SER A 111 -6.49 -16.79 -31.00
C SER A 111 -6.22 -17.43 -29.63
N GLU A 112 -5.69 -18.68 -29.63
CA GLU A 112 -5.18 -19.39 -28.43
C GLU A 112 -4.05 -18.62 -27.72
N SER A 113 -3.32 -17.76 -28.42
CA SER A 113 -2.20 -17.00 -27.87
C SER A 113 -2.61 -15.96 -26.79
N LEU A 114 -3.87 -15.48 -26.83
CA LEU A 114 -4.43 -14.54 -25.85
C LEU A 114 -4.95 -15.22 -24.57
N GLN A 115 -5.04 -16.54 -24.56
CA GLN A 115 -5.28 -17.33 -23.35
C GLN A 115 -3.97 -17.79 -22.71
N SER A 116 -2.82 -17.29 -23.21
CA SER A 116 -1.52 -17.67 -22.70
C SER A 116 -1.28 -17.09 -21.30
N PRO A 117 -0.60 -17.83 -20.40
CA PRO A 117 -0.23 -17.31 -19.07
C PRO A 117 0.59 -16.01 -19.11
N ARG A 118 1.36 -15.76 -20.19
CA ARG A 118 2.07 -14.49 -20.37
C ARG A 118 1.12 -13.32 -20.62
N TRP A 119 0.05 -13.53 -21.39
CA TRP A 119 -0.93 -12.48 -21.64
C TRP A 119 -1.75 -12.17 -20.38
N ASN A 120 -2.05 -13.17 -19.56
CA ASN A 120 -2.66 -12.98 -18.26
C ASN A 120 -1.78 -12.12 -17.33
N ASP A 121 -0.46 -12.26 -17.38
CA ASP A 121 0.45 -11.36 -16.66
C ASP A 121 0.32 -9.91 -17.13
N VAL A 122 0.20 -9.66 -18.45
CA VAL A 122 0.00 -8.31 -19.00
C VAL A 122 -1.33 -7.71 -18.53
N LEU A 123 -2.41 -8.47 -18.60
CA LEU A 123 -3.72 -7.99 -18.12
C LEU A 123 -3.71 -7.75 -16.63
N SER A 124 -3.03 -8.59 -15.86
CA SER A 124 -2.84 -8.36 -14.43
C SER A 124 -2.13 -7.04 -14.16
N ASP A 125 -1.04 -6.75 -14.86
CA ASP A 125 -0.29 -5.49 -14.69
C ASP A 125 -1.14 -4.27 -15.09
N VAL A 126 -1.90 -4.37 -16.18
CA VAL A 126 -2.83 -3.31 -16.64
C VAL A 126 -3.88 -3.00 -15.59
N TYR A 127 -4.55 -4.01 -15.04
CA TYR A 127 -5.57 -3.78 -14.01
C TYR A 127 -4.95 -3.33 -12.68
N ASN A 128 -3.75 -3.82 -12.33
CA ASN A 128 -3.07 -3.40 -11.10
C ASN A 128 -2.68 -1.92 -11.15
N ILE A 129 -2.14 -1.44 -12.27
CA ILE A 129 -1.80 -0.01 -12.43
C ILE A 129 -3.04 0.89 -12.47
N GLU A 130 -4.16 0.43 -13.05
CA GLU A 130 -5.43 1.16 -12.98
C GLU A 130 -5.93 1.25 -11.54
N GLY A 131 -5.82 0.17 -10.76
CA GLY A 131 -6.10 0.20 -9.33
C GLY A 131 -5.28 1.26 -8.60
N ASN A 132 -3.97 1.36 -8.89
CA ASN A 132 -3.11 2.40 -8.32
C ASN A 132 -3.58 3.82 -8.73
N VAL A 133 -3.98 4.01 -9.99
CA VAL A 133 -4.55 5.29 -10.45
C VAL A 133 -5.81 5.65 -9.65
N TRP A 134 -6.72 4.68 -9.45
CA TRP A 134 -7.94 4.93 -8.68
C TRP A 134 -7.65 5.28 -7.23
N MET A 135 -6.63 4.67 -6.62
CA MET A 135 -6.17 5.03 -5.27
C MET A 135 -5.68 6.48 -5.22
N GLN A 136 -4.85 6.92 -6.17
CA GLN A 136 -4.38 8.30 -6.26
C GLN A 136 -5.53 9.31 -6.46
N LEU A 137 -6.58 8.90 -7.18
CA LEU A 137 -7.80 9.69 -7.38
C LEU A 137 -8.80 9.58 -6.22
N ASN A 138 -8.42 8.98 -5.10
CA ASN A 138 -9.27 8.76 -3.92
C ASN A 138 -10.57 7.99 -4.23
N ARG A 139 -10.45 6.95 -5.07
CA ARG A 139 -11.56 6.05 -5.47
C ARG A 139 -11.27 4.60 -5.10
N PRO A 140 -11.23 4.26 -3.80
CA PRO A 140 -10.82 2.94 -3.34
C PRO A 140 -11.75 1.81 -3.82
N ASP A 141 -13.06 2.06 -4.00
CA ASP A 141 -13.98 1.06 -4.54
C ASP A 141 -13.63 0.62 -5.96
N SER A 142 -13.29 1.58 -6.82
CA SER A 142 -12.83 1.29 -8.18
C SER A 142 -11.50 0.56 -8.18
N ALA A 143 -10.58 0.95 -7.30
CA ALA A 143 -9.30 0.29 -7.11
C ALA A 143 -9.47 -1.19 -6.71
N ILE A 144 -10.31 -1.49 -5.73
CA ILE A 144 -10.60 -2.86 -5.27
C ILE A 144 -11.12 -3.73 -6.42
N ILE A 145 -12.00 -3.19 -7.26
CA ILE A 145 -12.53 -3.92 -8.42
C ILE A 145 -11.41 -4.30 -9.38
N ASP A 146 -10.55 -3.36 -9.73
CA ASP A 146 -9.49 -3.60 -10.70
C ASP A 146 -8.35 -4.45 -10.12
N TYR A 147 -7.96 -4.25 -8.86
CA TYR A 147 -7.02 -5.15 -8.18
C TYR A 147 -7.53 -6.61 -8.09
N LYS A 148 -8.82 -6.83 -7.87
CA LYS A 148 -9.40 -8.18 -7.88
C LYS A 148 -9.36 -8.83 -9.27
N LYS A 149 -9.52 -8.05 -10.34
CA LYS A 149 -9.31 -8.54 -11.72
C LYS A 149 -7.83 -8.86 -11.94
N ALA A 150 -6.93 -7.96 -11.51
CA ALA A 150 -5.49 -8.18 -11.57
C ALA A 150 -5.10 -9.49 -10.86
N TYR A 151 -5.64 -9.73 -9.67
CA TYR A 151 -5.42 -10.96 -8.92
C TYR A 151 -5.90 -12.21 -9.69
N GLY A 152 -7.09 -12.15 -10.29
CA GLY A 152 -7.63 -13.26 -11.10
C GLY A 152 -6.73 -13.60 -12.28
N TYR A 153 -6.31 -12.61 -13.06
CA TYR A 153 -5.38 -12.81 -14.17
C TYR A 153 -4.01 -13.31 -13.70
N ARG A 154 -3.49 -12.81 -12.57
CA ARG A 154 -2.19 -13.24 -12.03
C ARG A 154 -2.20 -14.71 -11.61
N LEU A 155 -3.30 -15.23 -11.08
CA LEU A 155 -3.43 -16.64 -10.74
C LEU A 155 -3.26 -17.59 -11.94
N GLU A 156 -3.61 -17.12 -13.13
CA GLU A 156 -3.48 -17.85 -14.39
C GLU A 156 -2.19 -17.49 -15.16
N GLY A 157 -1.40 -16.54 -14.62
CA GLY A 157 -0.15 -16.06 -15.18
C GLY A 157 1.05 -16.92 -14.80
N LYS A 158 2.24 -16.45 -15.21
CA LYS A 158 3.54 -17.04 -14.85
C LYS A 158 4.18 -16.39 -13.62
N LYS A 159 3.89 -15.11 -13.39
CA LYS A 159 4.53 -14.29 -12.35
C LYS A 159 3.79 -14.42 -11.01
N LEU A 160 3.57 -15.65 -10.53
CA LEU A 160 2.82 -15.92 -9.29
C LEU A 160 3.46 -15.26 -8.05
N HIS A 161 4.77 -15.02 -8.08
CA HIS A 161 5.50 -14.34 -7.00
C HIS A 161 5.04 -12.89 -6.75
N LEU A 162 4.30 -12.28 -7.69
CA LEU A 162 3.71 -10.94 -7.56
C LEU A 162 2.26 -10.96 -6.98
N LEU A 163 1.71 -12.12 -6.67
CA LEU A 163 0.39 -12.21 -6.02
C LEU A 163 0.32 -11.52 -4.65
N PRO A 164 1.34 -11.63 -3.78
CA PRO A 164 1.34 -10.92 -2.50
C PRO A 164 1.18 -9.41 -2.66
N ASP A 165 1.87 -8.79 -3.62
CA ASP A 165 1.81 -7.34 -3.86
C ASP A 165 0.39 -6.89 -4.24
N ILE A 166 -0.31 -7.68 -5.06
CA ILE A 166 -1.70 -7.39 -5.41
C ILE A 166 -2.61 -7.53 -4.18
N CYS A 167 -2.36 -8.53 -3.32
CA CYS A 167 -3.12 -8.66 -2.06
C CYS A 167 -2.86 -7.49 -1.12
N ILE A 168 -1.63 -6.98 -1.03
CA ILE A 168 -1.27 -5.78 -0.27
C ILE A 168 -2.04 -4.57 -0.82
N ASN A 169 -2.04 -4.36 -2.13
CA ASN A 169 -2.78 -3.26 -2.76
C ASN A 169 -4.29 -3.33 -2.47
N ILE A 170 -4.87 -4.54 -2.47
CA ILE A 170 -6.28 -4.73 -2.09
C ILE A 170 -6.49 -4.39 -0.61
N ALA A 171 -5.58 -4.84 0.26
CA ALA A 171 -5.65 -4.55 1.69
C ALA A 171 -5.57 -3.04 1.97
N ASP A 172 -4.64 -2.33 1.32
CA ASP A 172 -4.49 -0.88 1.43
C ASP A 172 -5.75 -0.14 0.99
N ALA A 173 -6.38 -0.59 -0.10
CA ALA A 173 -7.63 0.00 -0.58
C ALA A 173 -8.80 -0.23 0.40
N TYR A 174 -8.87 -1.39 1.06
CA TYR A 174 -9.84 -1.62 2.13
C TYR A 174 -9.52 -0.81 3.39
N LEU A 175 -8.23 -0.66 3.74
CA LEU A 175 -7.80 0.19 4.85
C LEU A 175 -8.23 1.64 4.62
N HIS A 176 -8.06 2.14 3.40
CA HIS A 176 -8.51 3.48 3.02
C HIS A 176 -10.02 3.69 3.14
N ARG A 177 -10.81 2.60 3.07
CA ARG A 177 -12.25 2.58 3.35
C ARG A 177 -12.59 2.39 4.82
N SER A 178 -11.59 2.24 5.68
CA SER A 178 -11.76 1.82 7.08
C SER A 178 -12.45 0.46 7.25
N ASP A 179 -12.35 -0.43 6.25
CA ASP A 179 -12.86 -1.81 6.32
C ASP A 179 -11.75 -2.74 6.83
N LEU A 180 -11.53 -2.70 8.14
CA LEU A 180 -10.42 -3.38 8.80
C LEU A 180 -10.50 -4.91 8.71
N ALA A 181 -11.71 -5.46 8.59
CA ALA A 181 -11.90 -6.90 8.45
C ALA A 181 -11.34 -7.44 7.11
N HIS A 182 -11.69 -6.79 6.00
CA HIS A 182 -11.13 -7.15 4.70
C HIS A 182 -9.65 -6.80 4.59
N THR A 183 -9.21 -5.69 5.18
CA THR A 183 -7.79 -5.30 5.26
C THR A 183 -6.95 -6.43 5.86
N ALA A 184 -7.28 -6.88 7.07
CA ALA A 184 -6.55 -7.97 7.72
C ALA A 184 -6.60 -9.28 6.93
N SER A 185 -7.74 -9.59 6.31
CA SER A 185 -7.92 -10.78 5.49
C SER A 185 -6.96 -10.81 4.29
N TYR A 186 -6.83 -9.69 3.56
CA TYR A 186 -5.96 -9.62 2.40
C TYR A 186 -4.48 -9.55 2.76
N TYR A 187 -4.07 -8.85 3.83
CA TYR A 187 -2.69 -8.91 4.33
C TYR A 187 -2.31 -10.34 4.77
N ARG A 188 -3.19 -11.05 5.49
CA ARG A 188 -2.94 -12.46 5.85
C ARG A 188 -2.85 -13.35 4.62
N ARG A 189 -3.65 -13.09 3.59
CA ARG A 189 -3.55 -13.78 2.31
C ARG A 189 -2.22 -13.52 1.63
N ALA A 190 -1.72 -12.29 1.67
CA ALA A 190 -0.39 -11.94 1.17
C ALA A 190 0.70 -12.71 1.92
N LEU A 191 0.64 -12.76 3.25
CA LEU A 191 1.59 -13.50 4.08
C LEU A 191 1.59 -14.99 3.73
N PHE A 192 0.41 -15.61 3.65
CA PHE A 192 0.26 -17.01 3.23
C PHE A 192 0.87 -17.27 1.85
N LEU A 193 0.69 -16.36 0.90
CA LEU A 193 1.29 -16.48 -0.44
C LEU A 193 2.81 -16.34 -0.41
N CYS A 194 3.35 -15.43 0.41
CA CYS A 194 4.80 -15.32 0.61
C CYS A 194 5.39 -16.64 1.11
N ASP A 195 4.76 -17.26 2.11
CA ASP A 195 5.19 -18.55 2.66
C ASP A 195 5.05 -19.69 1.63
N SER A 196 3.90 -19.75 0.96
CA SER A 196 3.61 -20.83 0.00
C SER A 196 4.48 -20.80 -1.25
N LEU A 197 4.98 -19.62 -1.62
CA LEU A 197 5.86 -19.40 -2.77
C LEU A 197 7.34 -19.35 -2.38
N ASN A 198 7.66 -19.56 -1.09
CA ASN A 198 9.02 -19.47 -0.53
C ASN A 198 9.73 -18.15 -0.89
N LEU A 199 9.00 -17.03 -0.78
CA LEU A 199 9.57 -15.72 -1.03
C LEU A 199 10.48 -15.30 0.14
N SER A 200 11.40 -14.36 -0.12
CA SER A 200 12.31 -13.85 0.91
C SER A 200 11.56 -13.20 2.07
N GLU A 201 12.15 -13.25 3.27
CA GLU A 201 11.58 -12.60 4.45
C GLU A 201 11.39 -11.09 4.23
N HIS A 202 12.28 -10.45 3.47
CA HIS A 202 12.17 -9.03 3.13
C HIS A 202 10.86 -8.71 2.37
N THR A 203 10.35 -9.61 1.53
CA THR A 203 9.06 -9.46 0.84
C THR A 203 7.87 -9.41 1.81
N LYS A 204 8.02 -9.93 3.03
CA LYS A 204 6.98 -9.94 4.07
C LYS A 204 6.90 -8.64 4.87
N PHE A 205 7.91 -7.77 4.77
CA PHE A 205 7.95 -6.52 5.54
C PHE A 205 6.68 -5.65 5.38
N PRO A 206 6.21 -5.34 4.15
CA PRO A 206 5.00 -4.52 3.98
C PRO A 206 3.76 -5.19 4.59
N VAL A 207 3.70 -6.52 4.56
CA VAL A 207 2.60 -7.30 5.15
C VAL A 207 2.61 -7.21 6.67
N TYR A 208 3.78 -7.40 7.31
CA TYR A 208 3.93 -7.28 8.76
C TYR A 208 3.58 -5.87 9.23
N TYR A 209 4.07 -4.86 8.52
CA TYR A 209 3.77 -3.46 8.80
C TYR A 209 2.26 -3.18 8.70
N GLY A 210 1.61 -3.58 7.61
CA GLY A 210 0.17 -3.39 7.39
C GLY A 210 -0.70 -4.12 8.41
N LEU A 211 -0.33 -5.35 8.81
CA LEU A 211 -0.99 -6.07 9.90
C LEU A 211 -0.81 -5.37 11.25
N GLY A 212 0.40 -4.87 11.53
CA GLY A 212 0.68 -4.10 12.74
C GLY A 212 -0.24 -2.88 12.86
N GLN A 213 -0.39 -2.12 11.78
CA GLN A 213 -1.29 -0.97 11.70
C GLN A 213 -2.77 -1.38 11.83
N THR A 214 -3.20 -2.40 11.10
CA THR A 214 -4.59 -2.87 11.13
C THR A 214 -5.01 -3.31 12.52
N TYR A 215 -4.16 -4.09 13.21
CA TYR A 215 -4.46 -4.52 14.57
C TYR A 215 -4.37 -3.39 15.61
N MET A 216 -3.55 -2.38 15.37
CA MET A 216 -3.53 -1.18 16.20
C MET A 216 -4.89 -0.44 16.13
N GLU A 217 -5.42 -0.26 14.94
CA GLU A 217 -6.73 0.40 14.76
C GLU A 217 -7.87 -0.42 15.35
N LEU A 218 -7.80 -1.74 15.28
CA LEU A 218 -8.73 -2.67 15.94
C LEU A 218 -8.54 -2.76 17.47
N ARG A 219 -7.60 -2.01 18.04
CA ARG A 219 -7.25 -2.07 19.48
C ARG A 219 -6.80 -3.46 19.94
N ASP A 220 -6.36 -4.35 19.04
CA ASP A 220 -5.70 -5.60 19.38
C ASP A 220 -4.18 -5.35 19.48
N PHE A 221 -3.80 -4.75 20.59
CA PHE A 221 -2.44 -4.26 20.79
C PHE A 221 -1.37 -5.36 20.89
N ASP A 222 -1.75 -6.56 21.28
CA ASP A 222 -0.80 -7.67 21.39
C ASP A 222 -0.41 -8.17 19.99
N LEU A 223 -1.39 -8.38 19.11
CA LEU A 223 -1.12 -8.71 17.71
C LEU A 223 -0.44 -7.56 16.97
N SER A 224 -0.87 -6.31 17.19
CA SER A 224 -0.21 -5.14 16.65
C SER A 224 1.27 -5.09 17.01
N ASN A 225 1.60 -5.29 18.31
CA ASN A 225 2.98 -5.31 18.76
C ASN A 225 3.79 -6.43 18.10
N HIS A 226 3.22 -7.65 18.06
CA HIS A 226 3.88 -8.79 17.42
C HIS A 226 4.27 -8.51 15.98
N TYR A 227 3.34 -7.99 15.17
CA TYR A 227 3.63 -7.69 13.77
C TYR A 227 4.57 -6.51 13.57
N TYR A 228 4.49 -5.47 14.40
CA TYR A 228 5.47 -4.40 14.37
C TYR A 228 6.87 -4.85 14.79
N GLU A 229 7.01 -5.81 15.69
CA GLU A 229 8.32 -6.39 16.03
C GLU A 229 8.91 -7.16 14.85
N LEU A 230 8.10 -7.94 14.14
CA LEU A 230 8.53 -8.60 12.90
C LEU A 230 8.94 -7.59 11.83
N ALA A 231 8.15 -6.53 11.61
CA ALA A 231 8.50 -5.47 10.67
C ALA A 231 9.79 -4.73 11.08
N GLY A 232 9.98 -4.51 12.37
CA GLY A 232 11.14 -3.80 12.93
C GLY A 232 12.48 -4.50 12.72
N GLN A 233 12.50 -5.79 12.41
CA GLN A 233 13.72 -6.51 12.06
C GLN A 233 14.38 -6.00 10.78
N PHE A 234 13.59 -5.34 9.90
CA PHE A 234 14.05 -4.77 8.64
C PHE A 234 14.34 -3.26 8.74
N PHE A 235 14.33 -2.67 9.94
CA PHE A 235 14.41 -1.22 10.12
C PHE A 235 15.61 -0.58 9.42
N ASP A 236 16.79 -1.20 9.50
CA ASP A 236 18.02 -0.69 8.91
C ASP A 236 18.06 -0.83 7.38
N GLU A 237 17.19 -1.67 6.81
CA GLU A 237 17.05 -1.87 5.37
C GLU A 237 16.00 -0.94 4.76
N MET A 238 15.15 -0.32 5.60
CA MET A 238 14.11 0.61 5.19
C MET A 238 14.71 1.91 4.65
N ASN A 239 14.07 2.48 3.63
CA ASN A 239 14.35 3.85 3.25
C ASN A 239 13.84 4.85 4.32
N VAL A 240 14.26 6.11 4.23
CA VAL A 240 13.96 7.13 5.26
C VAL A 240 12.46 7.34 5.47
N SER A 241 11.66 7.30 4.40
CA SER A 241 10.21 7.44 4.49
C SER A 241 9.57 6.26 5.22
N GLU A 242 10.01 5.04 4.94
CA GLU A 242 9.57 3.82 5.62
C GLU A 242 9.98 3.82 7.10
N GLN A 243 11.22 4.21 7.41
CA GLN A 243 11.72 4.34 8.79
C GLN A 243 10.87 5.35 9.58
N TRP A 244 10.61 6.52 9.00
CA TRP A 244 9.75 7.52 9.63
C TRP A 244 8.35 6.99 9.88
N THR A 245 7.73 6.39 8.88
CA THR A 245 6.37 5.84 8.98
C THR A 245 6.30 4.74 10.05
N TYR A 246 7.29 3.85 10.09
CA TYR A 246 7.41 2.83 11.12
C TYR A 246 7.52 3.43 12.53
N LEU A 247 8.40 4.39 12.74
CA LEU A 247 8.59 5.04 14.03
C LEU A 247 7.34 5.79 14.49
N ASN A 248 6.68 6.50 13.57
CA ASN A 248 5.42 7.20 13.83
C ASN A 248 4.33 6.23 14.29
N ASN A 249 4.13 5.14 13.55
CA ASN A 249 3.09 4.18 13.87
C ASN A 249 3.40 3.35 15.14
N ARG A 250 4.67 3.07 15.42
CA ARG A 250 5.07 2.53 16.73
C ARG A 250 4.77 3.50 17.86
N GLY A 251 4.99 4.79 17.66
CA GLY A 251 4.60 5.83 18.60
C GLY A 251 3.09 5.85 18.84
N ASN A 252 2.28 5.78 17.78
CA ASN A 252 0.82 5.71 17.86
C ASN A 252 0.34 4.45 18.58
N HIS A 253 0.97 3.28 18.33
CA HIS A 253 0.67 2.05 19.04
C HIS A 253 0.77 2.23 20.57
N TYR A 254 1.86 2.82 21.05
CA TYR A 254 2.05 3.08 22.48
C TYR A 254 1.13 4.20 22.99
N TYR A 255 0.83 5.20 22.17
CA TYR A 255 -0.15 6.24 22.48
C TYR A 255 -1.53 5.64 22.79
N TYR A 256 -2.06 4.78 21.93
CA TYR A 256 -3.36 4.13 22.12
C TYR A 256 -3.37 3.16 23.31
N ARG A 257 -2.23 2.60 23.68
CA ARG A 257 -2.05 1.84 24.94
C ARG A 257 -1.94 2.74 26.17
N LYS A 258 -1.99 4.05 26.02
CA LYS A 258 -1.78 5.05 27.08
C LYS A 258 -0.38 4.98 27.71
N ASN A 259 0.59 4.34 27.04
CA ASN A 259 2.00 4.34 27.42
C ASN A 259 2.73 5.52 26.79
N TYR A 260 2.44 6.72 27.28
CA TYR A 260 2.91 7.98 26.69
C TYR A 260 4.44 8.14 26.75
N GLN A 261 5.13 7.50 27.67
CA GLN A 261 6.59 7.55 27.75
C GLN A 261 7.25 6.82 26.58
N GLU A 262 6.82 5.60 26.28
CA GLU A 262 7.31 4.89 25.10
C GLU A 262 6.84 5.57 23.80
N ALA A 263 5.62 6.08 23.74
CA ALA A 263 5.14 6.87 22.61
C ALA A 263 6.07 8.05 22.33
N LEU A 264 6.42 8.85 23.35
CA LEU A 264 7.36 9.97 23.24
C LEU A 264 8.73 9.54 22.73
N LYS A 265 9.23 8.39 23.14
CA LYS A 265 10.53 7.87 22.72
C LYS A 265 10.54 7.60 21.20
N TYR A 266 9.51 6.93 20.68
CA TYR A 266 9.39 6.67 19.24
C TYR A 266 9.15 7.95 18.43
N MET A 267 8.26 8.83 18.89
CA MET A 267 7.97 10.09 18.21
C MET A 267 9.19 11.04 18.18
N ARG A 268 10.01 11.07 19.23
CA ARG A 268 11.28 11.82 19.23
C ARG A 268 12.30 11.25 18.27
N ARG A 269 12.39 9.91 18.16
CA ARG A 269 13.25 9.26 17.16
C ARG A 269 12.78 9.59 15.74
N ALA A 270 11.46 9.56 15.48
CA ALA A 270 10.88 9.96 14.21
C ALA A 270 11.21 11.44 13.89
N ASN A 271 11.05 12.34 14.87
CA ASN A 271 11.37 13.75 14.70
C ASN A 271 12.87 13.99 14.43
N ALA A 272 13.76 13.31 15.14
CA ALA A 272 15.20 13.40 14.91
C ALA A 272 15.58 12.91 13.50
N LEU A 273 14.98 11.81 13.05
CA LEU A 273 15.19 11.30 11.71
C LEU A 273 14.79 12.32 10.64
N VAL A 274 13.54 12.80 10.64
CA VAL A 274 13.05 13.72 9.60
C VAL A 274 13.72 15.09 9.65
N SER A 275 14.20 15.54 10.82
CA SER A 275 14.92 16.80 10.96
C SER A 275 16.26 16.81 10.22
N SER A 276 16.84 15.63 9.93
CA SER A 276 18.06 15.50 9.14
C SER A 276 17.82 15.60 7.63
N TYR A 277 16.57 15.68 7.19
CA TYR A 277 16.17 15.72 5.78
C TYR A 277 15.33 16.96 5.48
N PRO A 278 15.92 18.07 4.99
CA PRO A 278 15.21 19.34 4.77
C PRO A 278 14.00 19.25 3.82
N GLN A 279 14.00 18.27 2.92
CA GLN A 279 12.88 18.04 1.99
C GLN A 279 11.64 17.40 2.64
N MET A 280 11.75 16.86 3.85
CA MET A 280 10.65 16.19 4.58
C MET A 280 9.89 17.18 5.48
N VAL A 281 9.56 18.37 4.95
CA VAL A 281 8.91 19.44 5.74
C VAL A 281 7.51 19.04 6.21
N PHE A 282 6.78 18.29 5.39
CA PHE A 282 5.44 17.81 5.75
C PHE A 282 5.52 16.85 6.95
N GLU A 283 6.41 15.86 6.89
CA GLU A 283 6.62 14.86 7.93
C GLU A 283 7.13 15.50 9.23
N GLN A 284 8.01 16.49 9.13
CA GLN A 284 8.49 17.27 10.29
C GLN A 284 7.34 17.95 11.02
N ASN A 285 6.42 18.57 10.30
CA ASN A 285 5.28 19.24 10.92
C ASN A 285 4.21 18.25 11.40
N PHE A 286 4.03 17.13 10.66
CA PHE A 286 3.12 16.05 11.08
C PHE A 286 3.55 15.44 12.41
N ILE A 287 4.84 15.14 12.60
CA ILE A 287 5.33 14.57 13.85
C ILE A 287 5.25 15.56 15.02
N LYS A 288 5.34 16.87 14.77
CA LYS A 288 5.12 17.90 15.79
C LYS A 288 3.69 17.90 16.30
N VAL A 289 2.69 17.64 15.45
CA VAL A 289 1.29 17.49 15.90
C VAL A 289 1.18 16.35 16.92
N ASN A 290 1.76 15.18 16.61
CA ASN A 290 1.74 14.03 17.50
C ASN A 290 2.54 14.27 18.81
N LEU A 291 3.68 14.94 18.71
CA LEU A 291 4.45 15.36 19.89
C LEU A 291 3.69 16.36 20.72
N GLY A 292 2.99 17.33 20.10
CA GLY A 292 2.14 18.31 20.79
C GLY A 292 1.10 17.63 21.67
N GLU A 293 0.41 16.63 21.15
CA GLU A 293 -0.55 15.84 21.90
C GLU A 293 0.08 15.07 23.06
N LEU A 294 1.19 14.38 22.81
CA LEU A 294 1.90 13.65 23.86
C LEU A 294 2.43 14.57 24.96
N TYR A 295 2.84 15.80 24.61
CA TYR A 295 3.23 16.81 25.58
C TYR A 295 2.02 17.33 26.40
N LEU A 296 0.84 17.46 25.78
CA LEU A 296 -0.41 17.77 26.50
C LEU A 296 -0.75 16.68 27.50
N LEU A 297 -0.65 15.41 27.10
CA LEU A 297 -0.97 14.25 27.93
C LEU A 297 0.06 14.01 29.05
N THR A 298 1.26 14.60 28.93
CA THR A 298 2.33 14.51 29.94
C THR A 298 2.58 15.84 30.66
N ASP A 299 1.62 16.78 30.57
CA ASP A 299 1.59 18.09 31.21
C ASP A 299 2.82 19.00 30.92
N LYS A 300 3.45 18.81 29.76
CA LYS A 300 4.54 19.65 29.25
C LYS A 300 3.99 20.77 28.37
N LEU A 301 3.17 21.64 28.97
CA LEU A 301 2.31 22.58 28.25
C LEU A 301 3.07 23.56 27.34
N ASP A 302 4.27 24.00 27.72
CA ASP A 302 5.07 24.91 26.89
C ASP A 302 5.64 24.20 25.65
N SER A 303 6.10 22.95 25.80
CA SER A 303 6.53 22.14 24.67
C SER A 303 5.37 21.82 23.73
N ALA A 304 4.18 21.54 24.28
CA ALA A 304 2.96 21.37 23.50
C ALA A 304 2.63 22.61 22.68
N GLN A 305 2.66 23.79 23.32
CA GLN A 305 2.39 25.08 22.65
C GLN A 305 3.31 25.29 21.45
N ILE A 306 4.62 25.12 21.63
CA ILE A 306 5.60 25.31 20.55
C ILE A 306 5.31 24.39 19.36
N CYS A 307 5.12 23.09 19.64
CA CYS A 307 4.84 22.12 18.59
C CYS A 307 3.54 22.41 17.84
N LEU A 308 2.47 22.77 18.56
CA LEU A 308 1.17 23.05 17.98
C LEU A 308 1.17 24.36 17.18
N ASP A 309 1.83 25.41 17.66
CA ASP A 309 1.91 26.70 16.96
C ASP A 309 2.71 26.60 15.66
N GLU A 310 3.82 25.86 15.65
CA GLU A 310 4.62 25.64 14.45
C GLU A 310 3.86 24.83 13.41
N SER A 311 3.28 23.72 13.81
CA SER A 311 2.51 22.86 12.89
C SER A 311 1.22 23.54 12.40
N TYR A 312 0.55 24.32 13.25
CA TYR A 312 -0.63 25.09 12.85
C TYR A 312 -0.33 26.06 11.70
N ARG A 313 0.77 26.83 11.82
CA ARG A 313 1.19 27.75 10.75
C ARG A 313 1.41 27.01 9.44
N PHE A 314 2.20 25.95 9.47
CA PHE A 314 2.51 25.17 8.28
C PHE A 314 1.25 24.60 7.62
N PHE A 315 0.38 23.89 8.38
CA PHE A 315 -0.81 23.25 7.82
C PHE A 315 -1.88 24.27 7.39
N SER A 316 -1.91 25.44 8.00
CA SER A 316 -2.77 26.55 7.56
C SER A 316 -2.29 27.14 6.23
N ASP A 317 -0.98 27.33 6.06
CA ASP A 317 -0.39 27.89 4.84
C ASP A 317 -0.63 26.98 3.62
N ILE A 318 -0.56 25.66 3.80
CA ILE A 318 -0.86 24.67 2.74
C ILE A 318 -2.34 24.29 2.64
N GLN A 319 -3.22 24.93 3.41
CA GLN A 319 -4.67 24.70 3.44
C GLN A 319 -5.08 23.23 3.72
N HIS A 320 -4.34 22.55 4.59
CA HIS A 320 -4.62 21.17 4.98
C HIS A 320 -5.66 21.12 6.11
N ASN A 321 -6.94 21.26 5.75
CA ASN A 321 -8.04 21.52 6.68
C ASN A 321 -8.22 20.44 7.78
N SER A 322 -8.01 19.16 7.50
CA SER A 322 -8.13 18.11 8.51
C SER A 322 -7.02 18.19 9.58
N ALA A 323 -5.78 18.47 9.18
CA ALA A 323 -4.69 18.68 10.13
C ALA A 323 -4.91 19.94 10.98
N VAL A 324 -5.33 21.05 10.36
CA VAL A 324 -5.67 22.29 11.07
C VAL A 324 -6.75 22.02 12.12
N HIS A 325 -7.83 21.33 11.74
CA HIS A 325 -8.91 20.98 12.66
C HIS A 325 -8.44 20.12 13.85
N TYR A 326 -7.56 19.16 13.57
CA TYR A 326 -7.00 18.30 14.61
C TYR A 326 -6.09 19.10 15.56
N ILE A 327 -5.24 19.99 15.05
CA ILE A 327 -4.40 20.87 15.86
C ILE A 327 -5.25 21.82 16.70
N GLU A 328 -6.29 22.44 16.13
CA GLU A 328 -7.23 23.28 16.88
C GLU A 328 -7.92 22.51 18.01
N THR A 329 -8.23 21.23 17.80
CA THR A 329 -8.77 20.35 18.85
C THR A 329 -7.78 20.19 20.00
N GLN A 330 -6.51 19.99 19.74
CA GLN A 330 -5.46 19.91 20.77
C GLN A 330 -5.23 21.27 21.47
N MET A 331 -5.31 22.38 20.73
CA MET A 331 -5.20 23.72 21.29
C MET A 331 -6.35 24.08 22.23
N ILE A 332 -7.56 23.51 22.04
CA ILE A 332 -8.67 23.66 23.00
C ILE A 332 -8.27 23.05 24.35
N GLU A 333 -7.74 21.84 24.37
CA GLU A 333 -7.28 21.16 25.59
C GLU A 333 -6.09 21.91 26.23
N LEU A 334 -5.15 22.40 25.42
CA LEU A 334 -4.03 23.21 25.88
C LEU A 334 -4.51 24.48 26.59
N ALA A 335 -5.47 25.21 25.99
CA ALA A 335 -6.04 26.40 26.58
C ALA A 335 -6.76 26.11 27.91
N LEU A 336 -7.49 24.97 27.96
CA LEU A 336 -8.17 24.51 29.17
C LEU A 336 -7.17 24.21 30.30
N LYS A 337 -6.10 23.43 30.00
CA LYS A 337 -5.05 23.11 30.97
C LYS A 337 -4.25 24.32 31.45
N LYS A 338 -4.11 25.37 30.63
CA LYS A 338 -3.52 26.66 31.01
C LYS A 338 -4.49 27.57 31.75
N GLY A 339 -5.74 27.14 32.00
CA GLY A 339 -6.76 27.92 32.69
C GLY A 339 -7.41 29.01 31.83
N ASN A 340 -7.15 29.04 30.52
CA ASN A 340 -7.71 30.03 29.60
C ASN A 340 -9.02 29.55 28.95
N ILE A 341 -10.08 29.50 29.76
CA ILE A 341 -11.41 29.04 29.37
C ILE A 341 -12.00 29.91 28.22
N ALA A 342 -11.73 31.22 28.25
CA ALA A 342 -12.23 32.14 27.23
C ALA A 342 -11.64 31.84 25.85
N GLN A 343 -10.34 31.52 25.78
CA GLN A 343 -9.67 31.12 24.57
C GLN A 343 -10.22 29.78 24.06
N ALA A 344 -10.37 28.74 24.92
CA ALA A 344 -10.96 27.47 24.58
C ALA A 344 -12.37 27.65 23.98
N LYS A 345 -13.22 28.46 24.60
CA LYS A 345 -14.56 28.80 24.12
C LYS A 345 -14.53 29.42 22.71
N THR A 346 -13.64 30.34 22.47
CA THR A 346 -13.51 31.02 21.18
C THR A 346 -13.07 30.05 20.11
N MET A 347 -12.14 29.13 20.41
CA MET A 347 -11.68 28.09 19.49
C MET A 347 -12.81 27.12 19.14
N ILE A 348 -13.57 26.64 20.13
CA ILE A 348 -14.71 25.75 19.90
C ILE A 348 -15.74 26.38 18.96
N ALA A 349 -16.02 27.68 19.14
CA ALA A 349 -16.99 28.42 18.32
C ALA A 349 -16.51 28.66 16.88
N ARG A 350 -15.19 28.73 16.69
CA ARG A 350 -14.56 29.05 15.39
C ARG A 350 -14.24 27.79 14.57
N THR A 351 -13.99 26.66 15.22
CA THR A 351 -13.63 25.42 14.53
C THR A 351 -14.81 24.91 13.72
N ALA A 352 -14.72 25.04 12.40
CA ALA A 352 -15.76 24.59 11.48
C ALA A 352 -15.85 23.05 11.44
N PRO A 353 -17.04 22.47 11.20
CA PRO A 353 -17.14 21.04 10.94
C PRO A 353 -16.34 20.67 9.68
N VAL A 354 -15.43 19.72 9.77
CA VAL A 354 -14.73 19.13 8.62
C VAL A 354 -15.49 17.87 8.18
N GLY A 355 -15.70 17.71 6.89
CA GLY A 355 -16.63 16.71 6.34
C GLY A 355 -16.29 15.25 6.65
N HIS A 356 -15.00 14.90 6.78
CA HIS A 356 -14.56 13.55 7.15
C HIS A 356 -13.36 13.62 8.09
N LEU A 357 -13.58 13.23 9.34
CA LEU A 357 -12.53 12.94 10.31
C LEU A 357 -12.50 11.43 10.54
N ASP A 358 -11.31 10.86 10.68
CA ASP A 358 -11.18 9.46 11.09
C ASP A 358 -11.68 9.23 12.53
N ALA A 359 -11.94 7.98 12.88
CA ALA A 359 -12.49 7.61 14.19
C ALA A 359 -11.59 8.04 15.35
N ASN A 360 -10.27 8.05 15.17
CA ASN A 360 -9.32 8.44 16.20
C ASN A 360 -9.36 9.95 16.46
N MET A 361 -9.40 10.76 15.40
CA MET A 361 -9.56 12.22 15.52
C MET A 361 -10.90 12.58 16.17
N LEU A 362 -11.97 11.86 15.85
CA LEU A 362 -13.28 12.05 16.46
C LEU A 362 -13.27 11.69 17.97
N THR A 363 -12.64 10.58 18.34
CA THR A 363 -12.46 10.17 19.74
C THR A 363 -11.74 11.27 20.54
N ILE A 364 -10.59 11.75 20.06
CA ILE A 364 -9.81 12.80 20.74
C ILE A 364 -10.63 14.08 20.87
N ARG A 365 -11.33 14.47 19.80
CA ARG A 365 -12.19 15.65 19.85
C ARG A 365 -13.33 15.52 20.85
N ASN A 366 -14.00 14.37 20.89
CA ASN A 366 -15.06 14.12 21.84
C ASN A 366 -14.54 14.20 23.28
N GLN A 367 -13.38 13.62 23.58
CA GLN A 367 -12.75 13.65 24.91
C GLN A 367 -12.40 15.09 25.33
N TYR A 368 -11.79 15.89 24.47
CA TYR A 368 -11.41 17.26 24.82
C TYR A 368 -12.62 18.19 24.94
N LEU A 369 -13.65 18.00 24.13
CA LEU A 369 -14.91 18.75 24.30
C LEU A 369 -15.67 18.31 25.55
N GLN A 370 -15.64 17.01 25.89
CA GLN A 370 -16.17 16.53 27.19
C GLN A 370 -15.46 17.23 28.35
N HIS A 371 -14.10 17.24 28.39
CA HIS A 371 -13.33 17.93 29.43
C HIS A 371 -13.69 19.41 29.54
N TYR A 372 -13.83 20.11 28.40
CA TYR A 372 -14.22 21.51 28.40
C TYR A 372 -15.62 21.71 29.02
N PHE A 373 -16.62 20.91 28.66
CA PHE A 373 -17.98 21.06 29.15
C PHE A 373 -18.10 20.62 30.62
N GLU A 374 -17.35 19.63 31.08
CA GLU A 374 -17.25 19.29 32.50
C GLU A 374 -16.68 20.47 33.30
N HIS A 375 -15.58 21.05 32.82
CA HIS A 375 -14.92 22.19 33.48
C HIS A 375 -15.80 23.44 33.56
N THR A 376 -16.67 23.63 32.57
CA THR A 376 -17.61 24.76 32.53
C THR A 376 -18.96 24.46 33.21
N GLY A 377 -19.16 23.26 33.74
CA GLY A 377 -20.39 22.83 34.44
C GLY A 377 -21.55 22.47 33.53
N ASP A 378 -21.35 22.40 32.20
CA ASP A 378 -22.36 21.93 31.25
C ASP A 378 -22.32 20.39 31.14
N TYR A 379 -22.74 19.73 32.19
CA TYR A 379 -22.71 18.27 32.27
C TYR A 379 -23.61 17.58 31.24
N ARG A 380 -24.62 18.27 30.71
CA ARG A 380 -25.46 17.72 29.64
C ARG A 380 -24.65 17.53 28.35
N ARG A 381 -23.92 18.56 27.93
CA ARG A 381 -23.06 18.44 26.74
C ARG A 381 -21.89 17.51 26.98
N ALA A 382 -21.28 17.53 28.14
CA ALA A 382 -20.22 16.58 28.49
C ALA A 382 -20.70 15.13 28.31
N TYR A 383 -21.90 14.79 28.83
CA TYR A 383 -22.49 13.46 28.67
C TYR A 383 -22.77 13.12 27.19
N GLU A 384 -23.22 14.07 26.38
CA GLU A 384 -23.45 13.83 24.94
C GLU A 384 -22.14 13.47 24.21
N TYR A 385 -21.02 14.13 24.52
CA TYR A 385 -19.71 13.82 23.95
C TYR A 385 -19.16 12.48 24.43
N LEU A 386 -19.28 12.16 25.72
CA LEU A 386 -18.92 10.85 26.25
C LEU A 386 -19.71 9.73 25.57
N LYS A 387 -21.03 9.92 25.39
CA LYS A 387 -21.87 8.95 24.69
C LYS A 387 -21.42 8.70 23.24
N ARG A 388 -21.02 9.76 22.52
CA ARG A 388 -20.47 9.63 21.16
C ARG A 388 -19.18 8.81 21.16
N ASP A 389 -18.28 9.04 22.14
CA ASP A 389 -17.03 8.29 22.26
C ASP A 389 -17.29 6.80 22.54
N CYS A 390 -18.22 6.48 23.45
CA CYS A 390 -18.64 5.11 23.70
C CYS A 390 -19.18 4.39 22.45
N HIS A 391 -19.96 5.07 21.63
CA HIS A 391 -20.47 4.50 20.38
C HIS A 391 -19.36 4.21 19.36
N LEU A 392 -18.33 5.05 19.29
CA LEU A 392 -17.16 4.80 18.44
C LEU A 392 -16.39 3.56 18.92
N ASP A 393 -16.18 3.43 20.22
CA ASP A 393 -15.48 2.26 20.82
C ASP A 393 -16.26 0.96 20.60
N ASP A 394 -17.58 0.99 20.74
CA ASP A 394 -18.44 -0.17 20.46
C ASP A 394 -18.39 -0.58 18.97
N SER A 395 -18.31 0.39 18.05
CA SER A 395 -18.13 0.11 16.62
C SER A 395 -16.81 -0.60 16.34
N ILE A 396 -15.71 -0.10 16.87
CA ILE A 396 -14.37 -0.71 16.73
C ILE A 396 -14.36 -2.13 17.31
N ARG A 397 -15.01 -2.34 18.46
CA ARG A 397 -15.14 -3.66 19.08
C ARG A 397 -15.94 -4.63 18.20
N SER A 398 -17.03 -4.18 17.59
CA SER A 398 -17.82 -4.98 16.66
C SER A 398 -17.01 -5.40 15.43
N GLU A 399 -16.27 -4.49 14.83
CA GLU A 399 -15.38 -4.78 13.69
C GLU A 399 -14.31 -5.81 14.05
N ARG A 400 -13.72 -5.72 15.25
CA ARG A 400 -12.76 -6.70 15.75
C ARG A 400 -13.34 -8.11 15.83
N ILE A 401 -14.59 -8.24 16.31
CA ILE A 401 -15.29 -9.53 16.35
C ILE A 401 -15.54 -10.06 14.94
N GLN A 402 -16.05 -9.23 14.04
CA GLN A 402 -16.29 -9.62 12.64
C GLN A 402 -15.00 -10.08 11.95
N MET A 403 -13.90 -9.39 12.20
CA MET A 403 -12.59 -9.78 11.69
C MET A 403 -12.15 -11.16 12.19
N ARG A 404 -12.31 -11.44 13.49
CA ARG A 404 -12.00 -12.78 14.05
C ARG A 404 -12.78 -13.90 13.38
N VAL A 405 -14.07 -13.66 13.11
CA VAL A 405 -14.90 -14.62 12.37
C VAL A 405 -14.39 -14.81 10.95
N ALA A 406 -14.08 -13.71 10.25
CA ALA A 406 -13.56 -13.78 8.88
C ALA A 406 -12.19 -14.48 8.82
N GLU A 407 -11.32 -14.29 9.82
CA GLU A 407 -10.05 -14.99 9.93
C GLU A 407 -10.22 -16.50 10.09
N LEU A 408 -11.14 -16.93 10.93
CA LEU A 408 -11.44 -18.35 11.14
C LEU A 408 -12.01 -18.99 9.87
N ASP A 409 -12.92 -18.30 9.16
CA ASP A 409 -13.46 -18.76 7.89
C ASP A 409 -12.36 -18.89 6.82
N MET A 410 -11.45 -17.90 6.75
CA MET A 410 -10.34 -17.93 5.81
C MET A 410 -9.37 -19.09 6.09
N ARG A 411 -9.00 -19.33 7.35
CA ARG A 411 -8.16 -20.48 7.74
C ARG A 411 -8.84 -21.79 7.35
N TYR A 412 -10.12 -21.94 7.66
CA TYR A 412 -10.89 -23.13 7.28
C TYR A 412 -10.88 -23.37 5.77
N ARG A 413 -11.06 -22.33 4.97
CA ARG A 413 -11.01 -22.43 3.50
C ARG A 413 -9.62 -22.76 2.98
N GLN A 414 -8.57 -22.18 3.56
CA GLN A 414 -7.17 -22.46 3.19
C GLN A 414 -6.82 -23.91 3.48
N ASP A 415 -7.14 -24.40 4.68
CA ASP A 415 -6.93 -25.80 5.04
C ASP A 415 -7.66 -26.75 4.10
N THR A 416 -8.91 -26.41 3.72
CA THR A 416 -9.68 -27.22 2.75
C THR A 416 -9.05 -27.21 1.35
N ILE A 417 -8.49 -26.09 0.89
CA ILE A 417 -7.81 -25.98 -0.41
C ILE A 417 -6.51 -26.80 -0.40
N VAL A 418 -5.73 -26.70 0.68
CA VAL A 418 -4.48 -27.47 0.84
C VAL A 418 -4.79 -28.95 0.83
N LEU A 419 -5.74 -29.42 1.62
CA LEU A 419 -6.19 -30.82 1.65
C LEU A 419 -6.63 -31.33 0.26
N ARG A 420 -7.40 -30.52 -0.48
CA ARG A 420 -7.82 -30.90 -1.85
C ARG A 420 -6.64 -30.99 -2.80
N LYS A 421 -5.65 -30.11 -2.71
CA LYS A 421 -4.43 -30.17 -3.53
C LYS A 421 -3.59 -31.39 -3.18
N GLU A 422 -3.40 -31.69 -1.91
CA GLU A 422 -2.68 -32.88 -1.45
C GLU A 422 -3.35 -34.16 -1.93
N MET A 423 -4.67 -34.28 -1.80
CA MET A 423 -5.44 -35.40 -2.32
C MET A 423 -5.28 -35.54 -3.84
N LYS A 424 -5.29 -34.44 -4.60
CA LYS A 424 -5.08 -34.45 -6.04
C LYS A 424 -3.68 -34.95 -6.42
N ILE A 425 -2.65 -34.47 -5.72
CA ILE A 425 -1.25 -34.90 -5.91
C ILE A 425 -1.08 -36.38 -5.58
N GLN A 426 -1.65 -36.85 -4.47
CA GLN A 426 -1.61 -38.27 -4.09
C GLN A 426 -2.31 -39.16 -5.13
N ARG A 427 -3.46 -38.70 -5.65
CA ARG A 427 -4.19 -39.45 -6.71
C ARG A 427 -3.37 -39.52 -8.00
N GLN A 428 -2.77 -38.41 -8.45
CA GLN A 428 -1.90 -38.40 -9.62
C GLN A 428 -0.65 -39.26 -9.43
N ALA A 429 -0.06 -39.24 -8.23
CA ALA A 429 1.07 -40.12 -7.92
C ALA A 429 0.70 -41.60 -7.92
N ALA A 430 -0.49 -41.94 -7.44
CA ALA A 430 -1.02 -43.31 -7.51
C ALA A 430 -1.29 -43.76 -8.97
N GLU A 431 -1.92 -42.90 -9.78
CA GLU A 431 -2.17 -43.17 -11.22
C GLU A 431 -0.84 -43.35 -11.97
N MET A 432 0.18 -42.53 -11.69
CA MET A 432 1.52 -42.69 -12.30
C MET A 432 2.23 -43.98 -11.86
N ARG A 433 2.02 -44.47 -10.62
CA ARG A 433 2.57 -45.76 -10.17
C ARG A 433 1.92 -46.93 -10.91
N VAL A 434 0.59 -46.87 -11.08
CA VAL A 434 -0.14 -47.91 -11.85
C VAL A 434 0.32 -47.93 -13.32
N LEU A 435 0.49 -46.76 -13.95
CA LEU A 435 0.99 -46.65 -15.33
C LEU A 435 2.41 -47.20 -15.46
N LYS A 436 3.31 -46.89 -14.51
CA LYS A 436 4.68 -47.44 -14.50
C LYS A 436 4.69 -48.97 -14.35
N LEU A 437 3.81 -49.53 -13.53
CA LEU A 437 3.67 -50.97 -13.37
C LEU A 437 3.12 -51.64 -14.62
N SER A 438 2.18 -51.03 -15.35
CA SER A 438 1.58 -51.56 -16.59
C SER A 438 2.53 -51.48 -17.80
N VAL A 439 3.56 -50.61 -17.76
CA VAL A 439 4.59 -50.51 -18.82
C VAL A 439 5.77 -51.45 -18.54
N SER A 440 5.87 -51.99 -17.32
CA SER A 440 6.96 -52.90 -16.89
C SER A 440 6.59 -54.39 -17.04
N ILE A 441 5.39 -54.72 -17.51
CA ILE A 441 4.88 -56.01 -17.88
C ILE A 441 4.82 -56.11 -19.40
#